data_aad4e97b5428cda327b8c43a72643e2c
#
_entry.id   aad4e97b5428cda327b8c43a72643e2c
#
_cell.length_a   1.000
_cell.length_b   1.000
_cell.length_c   1.000
_cell.angle_alpha   90.00
_cell.angle_beta   90.00
_cell.angle_gamma   90.00
#
_symmetry.space_group_name_H-M   'P 1'
#
loop_
_entity.id
_entity.type
_entity.pdbx_description
1 polymer ?
#
loop_
_entity_poly.entity_id
_entity_poly.type
_entity_poly.pdbx_seq_one_letter_code
_entity_poly.pdbx_strand_id
1 'polypeptide(L)'
;MSQHEPSAASRAFATRVIHAGQAPDPTTGALMPPIYANSTYLQDSPGVHKGFDYGRSHNPTRFALERCVADLEGGSRAFAFASGLAAISTVLELLDAGAHVVSGNDLYGGTFRLFDKVRQRSAGHRFSFVDLTAPDALPAALQEDTRMVWIETPSNPLLSLTDLAPVFAATGVSSAWPTTPLPARGSSARWNWVSISSCTRPPSTSTATPT
;
A
#
# COMPACT_ATOMS: atom_id res chain seq x y z
N MET A 1 1.80 -40.55 3.05
CA MET A 1 1.00 -39.72 3.96
C MET A 1 1.11 -38.27 3.49
N SER A 2 0.12 -37.77 2.79
CA SER A 2 0.08 -36.37 2.33
C SER A 2 -0.20 -35.49 3.56
N GLN A 3 0.83 -34.83 4.06
CA GLN A 3 0.65 -33.81 5.09
C GLN A 3 -0.07 -32.63 4.42
N HIS A 4 -1.31 -32.42 4.82
CA HIS A 4 -2.09 -31.27 4.41
C HIS A 4 -1.46 -30.06 5.08
N GLU A 5 -0.60 -29.31 4.35
CA GLU A 5 -0.11 -28.03 4.87
C GLU A 5 -1.32 -27.10 5.09
N PRO A 6 -1.46 -26.51 6.29
CA PRO A 6 -2.54 -25.57 6.52
C PRO A 6 -2.41 -24.40 5.52
N SER A 7 -3.54 -23.96 4.96
CA SER A 7 -3.55 -22.80 4.06
C SER A 7 -2.91 -21.59 4.73
N ALA A 8 -2.23 -20.74 3.98
CA ALA A 8 -1.56 -19.55 4.51
C ALA A 8 -2.49 -18.70 5.42
N ALA A 9 -3.78 -18.62 5.08
CA ALA A 9 -4.80 -17.89 5.85
C ALA A 9 -5.12 -18.50 7.24
N SER A 10 -4.78 -19.76 7.52
CA SER A 10 -5.01 -20.42 8.80
C SER A 10 -3.86 -20.30 9.80
N ARG A 11 -2.71 -19.75 9.36
CA ARG A 11 -1.53 -19.57 10.22
C ARG A 11 -1.67 -18.32 11.10
N ALA A 12 -1.17 -18.40 12.34
CA ALA A 12 -1.10 -17.23 13.23
C ALA A 12 -0.30 -16.07 12.60
N PHE A 13 -0.68 -14.85 12.90
CA PHE A 13 -0.05 -13.63 12.33
C PHE A 13 1.48 -13.65 12.48
N ALA A 14 1.99 -13.99 13.67
CA ALA A 14 3.42 -14.09 13.92
C ALA A 14 4.14 -15.10 13.00
N THR A 15 3.49 -16.21 12.68
CA THR A 15 4.01 -17.21 11.73
C THR A 15 4.01 -16.65 10.30
N ARG A 16 2.96 -15.92 9.93
CA ARG A 16 2.85 -15.28 8.61
C ARG A 16 3.93 -14.23 8.40
N VAL A 17 4.23 -13.41 9.41
CA VAL A 17 5.32 -12.41 9.35
C VAL A 17 6.66 -13.05 8.97
N ILE A 18 6.93 -14.28 9.42
CA ILE A 18 8.19 -14.98 9.14
C ILE A 18 8.18 -15.69 7.79
N HIS A 19 7.05 -16.31 7.41
CA HIS A 19 7.01 -17.28 6.33
C HIS A 19 6.22 -16.83 5.08
N ALA A 20 5.37 -15.82 5.20
CA ALA A 20 4.55 -15.39 4.08
C ALA A 20 5.40 -14.83 2.92
N GLY A 21 4.96 -15.09 1.70
CA GLY A 21 5.63 -14.59 0.49
C GLY A 21 6.95 -15.24 0.13
N GLN A 22 7.42 -16.19 0.94
CA GLN A 22 8.70 -16.87 0.80
C GLN A 22 8.49 -18.37 0.56
N ALA A 23 9.44 -18.97 -0.16
CA ALA A 23 9.60 -20.42 -0.29
C ALA A 23 11.09 -20.74 -0.19
N PRO A 24 11.46 -21.92 0.33
CA PRO A 24 12.85 -22.36 0.33
C PRO A 24 13.43 -22.33 -1.09
N ASP A 25 14.68 -21.91 -1.21
CA ASP A 25 15.37 -21.88 -2.49
C ASP A 25 15.48 -23.32 -3.06
N PRO A 26 14.98 -23.56 -4.27
CA PRO A 26 14.91 -24.91 -4.81
C PRO A 26 16.29 -25.49 -5.15
N THR A 27 17.33 -24.66 -5.27
CA THR A 27 18.69 -25.09 -5.62
C THR A 27 19.50 -25.46 -4.39
N THR A 28 19.37 -24.67 -3.32
CA THR A 28 20.20 -24.79 -2.12
C THR A 28 19.44 -25.28 -0.89
N GLY A 29 18.09 -25.21 -0.91
CA GLY A 29 17.26 -25.48 0.25
C GLY A 29 17.30 -24.37 1.31
N ALA A 30 17.88 -23.20 1.01
CA ALA A 30 17.92 -22.07 1.92
C ALA A 30 16.49 -21.62 2.29
N LEU A 31 16.22 -21.49 3.61
CA LEU A 31 14.88 -21.13 4.10
C LEU A 31 14.53 -19.68 3.80
N MET A 32 15.51 -18.79 3.87
CA MET A 32 15.33 -17.37 3.53
C MET A 32 15.65 -17.15 2.05
N PRO A 33 14.88 -16.29 1.36
CA PRO A 33 15.15 -16.00 -0.05
C PRO A 33 16.53 -15.37 -0.20
N PRO A 34 17.32 -15.81 -1.19
CA PRO A 34 18.60 -15.17 -1.51
C PRO A 34 18.42 -13.69 -1.88
N ILE A 35 19.47 -12.90 -1.66
CA ILE A 35 19.52 -11.52 -2.15
C ILE A 35 20.00 -11.54 -3.59
N TYR A 36 19.12 -11.21 -4.53
CA TYR A 36 19.43 -11.13 -5.96
C TYR A 36 19.92 -9.72 -6.32
N ALA A 37 21.22 -9.52 -6.25
CA ALA A 37 21.89 -8.27 -6.59
C ALA A 37 22.35 -8.29 -8.08
N ASN A 38 21.41 -8.52 -8.99
CA ASN A 38 21.69 -8.60 -10.43
C ASN A 38 20.83 -7.61 -11.23
N SER A 39 21.25 -7.34 -12.48
CA SER A 39 20.53 -6.48 -13.41
C SER A 39 19.72 -7.25 -14.45
N THR A 40 20.28 -8.34 -15.00
CA THR A 40 19.71 -9.09 -16.14
C THR A 40 19.61 -10.58 -15.84
N TYR A 41 18.71 -11.25 -16.56
CA TYR A 41 18.48 -12.67 -16.45
C TYR A 41 18.65 -13.33 -17.84
N LEU A 42 19.09 -14.57 -17.85
CA LEU A 42 19.18 -15.36 -19.07
C LEU A 42 17.78 -15.63 -19.62
N GLN A 43 17.62 -15.44 -20.91
CA GLN A 43 16.43 -15.80 -21.65
C GLN A 43 16.76 -16.95 -22.61
N ASP A 44 15.83 -17.89 -22.78
CA ASP A 44 16.00 -19.01 -23.71
C ASP A 44 15.90 -18.53 -25.18
N SER A 45 15.09 -17.48 -25.42
CA SER A 45 15.00 -16.72 -26.67
C SER A 45 14.39 -15.35 -26.38
N PRO A 46 14.38 -14.38 -27.33
CA PRO A 46 13.78 -13.08 -27.10
C PRO A 46 12.34 -13.16 -26.56
N GLY A 47 12.13 -12.63 -25.34
CA GLY A 47 10.84 -12.65 -24.63
C GLY A 47 10.48 -13.99 -23.96
N VAL A 48 11.30 -15.04 -24.07
CA VAL A 48 11.09 -16.33 -23.39
C VAL A 48 12.00 -16.43 -22.17
N HIS A 49 11.44 -16.18 -21.00
CA HIS A 49 12.17 -16.14 -19.73
C HIS A 49 11.39 -16.83 -18.60
N LYS A 50 12.06 -17.08 -17.47
CA LYS A 50 11.50 -17.77 -16.28
C LYS A 50 10.70 -16.85 -15.35
N GLY A 51 10.08 -15.78 -15.87
CA GLY A 51 9.35 -14.77 -15.11
C GLY A 51 10.20 -13.56 -14.72
N PHE A 52 11.49 -13.57 -15.05
CA PHE A 52 12.44 -12.50 -14.77
C PHE A 52 13.24 -12.17 -16.03
N ASP A 53 13.31 -10.90 -16.37
CA ASP A 53 14.03 -10.36 -17.52
C ASP A 53 15.07 -9.32 -17.09
N TYR A 54 14.67 -8.37 -16.25
CA TYR A 54 15.50 -7.28 -15.79
C TYR A 54 15.20 -6.90 -14.34
N GLY A 55 16.27 -6.72 -13.53
CA GLY A 55 16.16 -6.54 -12.07
C GLY A 55 15.40 -5.30 -11.62
N ARG A 56 15.32 -4.24 -12.45
CA ARG A 56 14.53 -3.05 -12.14
C ARG A 56 13.03 -3.33 -12.23
N SER A 57 12.59 -4.06 -13.23
CA SER A 57 11.18 -4.47 -13.41
C SER A 57 10.82 -5.67 -12.53
N HIS A 58 11.63 -6.70 -12.51
CA HIS A 58 11.37 -7.97 -11.84
C HIS A 58 12.57 -8.41 -11.00
N ASN A 59 12.40 -8.47 -9.66
CA ASN A 59 13.45 -8.93 -8.75
C ASN A 59 12.88 -9.89 -7.71
N PRO A 60 13.41 -11.14 -7.59
CA PRO A 60 12.87 -12.14 -6.66
C PRO A 60 12.90 -11.69 -5.19
N THR A 61 13.94 -10.95 -4.77
CA THR A 61 14.04 -10.44 -3.40
C THR A 61 12.93 -9.42 -3.10
N ARG A 62 12.69 -8.47 -4.02
CA ARG A 62 11.60 -7.51 -3.88
C ARG A 62 10.24 -8.20 -3.88
N PHE A 63 10.05 -9.17 -4.76
CA PHE A 63 8.79 -9.93 -4.84
C PHE A 63 8.49 -10.74 -3.59
N ALA A 64 9.52 -11.24 -2.88
CA ALA A 64 9.31 -11.90 -1.58
C ALA A 64 8.71 -10.93 -0.55
N LEU A 65 9.25 -9.70 -0.45
CA LEU A 65 8.70 -8.64 0.40
C LEU A 65 7.27 -8.26 -0.02
N GLU A 66 7.04 -8.02 -1.30
CA GLU A 66 5.72 -7.61 -1.82
C GLU A 66 4.66 -8.68 -1.53
N ARG A 67 4.97 -9.96 -1.74
CA ARG A 67 4.06 -11.07 -1.40
C ARG A 67 3.81 -11.17 0.12
N CYS A 68 4.84 -10.97 0.94
CA CYS A 68 4.70 -10.99 2.39
C CYS A 68 3.76 -9.87 2.87
N VAL A 69 3.97 -8.64 2.40
CA VAL A 69 3.11 -7.50 2.75
C VAL A 69 1.68 -7.72 2.25
N ALA A 70 1.50 -8.19 1.02
CA ALA A 70 0.17 -8.51 0.50
C ALA A 70 -0.56 -9.54 1.37
N ASP A 71 0.14 -10.60 1.80
CA ASP A 71 -0.45 -11.62 2.68
C ASP A 71 -0.85 -11.03 4.04
N LEU A 72 0.04 -10.25 4.67
CA LEU A 72 -0.19 -9.66 6.00
C LEU A 72 -1.34 -8.65 5.99
N GLU A 73 -1.43 -7.83 4.95
CA GLU A 73 -2.44 -6.80 4.76
C GLU A 73 -3.74 -7.34 4.12
N GLY A 74 -3.81 -8.64 3.84
CA GLY A 74 -4.98 -9.25 3.19
C GLY A 74 -5.23 -8.76 1.76
N GLY A 75 -4.21 -8.17 1.12
CA GLY A 75 -4.27 -7.66 -0.24
C GLY A 75 -3.98 -8.74 -1.28
N SER A 76 -4.47 -8.54 -2.50
CA SER A 76 -4.15 -9.42 -3.63
C SER A 76 -2.72 -9.21 -4.15
N ARG A 77 -2.18 -8.01 -3.99
CA ARG A 77 -0.82 -7.61 -4.40
C ARG A 77 -0.31 -6.47 -3.52
N ALA A 78 1.01 -6.36 -3.41
CA ALA A 78 1.70 -5.19 -2.89
C ALA A 78 2.81 -4.77 -3.85
N PHE A 79 3.20 -3.51 -3.77
CA PHE A 79 4.27 -2.92 -4.56
C PHE A 79 5.20 -2.13 -3.65
N ALA A 80 6.49 -2.45 -3.70
CA ALA A 80 7.49 -1.76 -2.90
C ALA A 80 8.08 -0.57 -3.65
N PHE A 81 8.18 0.56 -2.96
CA PHE A 81 8.76 1.81 -3.46
C PHE A 81 9.94 2.26 -2.60
N ALA A 82 10.82 3.07 -3.16
CA ALA A 82 11.97 3.61 -2.46
C ALA A 82 11.60 4.59 -1.32
N SER A 83 10.37 5.15 -1.35
CA SER A 83 9.84 6.01 -0.28
C SER A 83 8.31 5.99 -0.28
N GLY A 84 7.70 6.34 0.87
CA GLY A 84 6.25 6.52 0.97
C GLY A 84 5.73 7.56 -0.01
N LEU A 85 6.45 8.67 -0.18
CA LEU A 85 6.03 9.72 -1.12
C LEU A 85 6.05 9.25 -2.58
N ALA A 86 6.97 8.36 -2.96
CA ALA A 86 6.96 7.72 -4.28
C ALA A 86 5.73 6.83 -4.46
N ALA A 87 5.34 6.07 -3.42
CA ALA A 87 4.12 5.27 -3.42
C ALA A 87 2.88 6.17 -3.56
N ILE A 88 2.77 7.23 -2.76
CA ILE A 88 1.67 8.20 -2.80
C ILE A 88 1.54 8.82 -4.19
N SER A 89 2.67 9.28 -4.76
CA SER A 89 2.68 9.87 -6.10
C SER A 89 2.19 8.89 -7.16
N THR A 90 2.57 7.63 -7.06
CA THR A 90 2.14 6.58 -8.00
C THR A 90 0.65 6.26 -7.85
N VAL A 91 0.11 6.26 -6.63
CA VAL A 91 -1.33 6.07 -6.40
C VAL A 91 -2.15 7.18 -7.06
N LEU A 92 -1.67 8.43 -7.04
CA LEU A 92 -2.36 9.54 -7.71
C LEU A 92 -2.38 9.41 -9.25
N GLU A 93 -1.45 8.66 -9.84
CA GLU A 93 -1.49 8.37 -11.30
C GLU A 93 -2.67 7.46 -11.71
N LEU A 94 -3.39 6.86 -10.75
CA LEU A 94 -4.61 6.12 -11.01
C LEU A 94 -5.82 7.04 -11.29
N LEU A 95 -5.65 8.33 -11.05
CA LEU A 95 -6.70 9.33 -11.21
C LEU A 95 -6.57 10.03 -12.55
N ASP A 96 -7.71 10.24 -13.20
CA ASP A 96 -7.80 11.11 -14.37
C ASP A 96 -7.52 12.57 -14.01
N ALA A 97 -7.03 13.35 -14.97
CA ALA A 97 -6.80 14.78 -14.79
C ALA A 97 -8.06 15.50 -14.32
N GLY A 98 -7.91 16.40 -13.36
CA GLY A 98 -9.02 17.15 -12.77
C GLY A 98 -9.83 16.42 -11.71
N ALA A 99 -9.52 15.17 -11.40
CA ALA A 99 -10.24 14.39 -10.39
C ALA A 99 -10.28 15.09 -9.02
N HIS A 100 -11.39 14.95 -8.30
CA HIS A 100 -11.55 15.43 -6.94
C HIS A 100 -11.11 14.36 -5.91
N VAL A 101 -10.35 14.81 -4.91
CA VAL A 101 -9.84 14.00 -3.79
C VAL A 101 -10.24 14.66 -2.48
N VAL A 102 -10.91 13.92 -1.61
CA VAL A 102 -11.10 14.34 -0.20
C VAL A 102 -9.97 13.78 0.62
N SER A 103 -9.36 14.60 1.46
CA SER A 103 -8.21 14.22 2.29
C SER A 103 -8.37 14.70 3.72
N GLY A 104 -7.80 13.98 4.68
CA GLY A 104 -7.60 14.50 6.02
C GLY A 104 -6.81 15.81 5.97
N ASN A 105 -7.06 16.71 6.93
CA ASN A 105 -6.38 18.00 7.04
C ASN A 105 -5.06 17.94 7.82
N ASP A 106 -4.86 16.88 8.62
CA ASP A 106 -3.60 16.59 9.30
C ASP A 106 -2.85 15.50 8.54
N LEU A 107 -1.87 15.91 7.73
CA LEU A 107 -1.12 15.06 6.82
C LEU A 107 0.38 15.22 7.01
N TYR A 108 1.11 14.18 6.69
CA TYR A 108 2.55 14.33 6.48
C TYR A 108 2.83 15.50 5.53
N GLY A 109 3.72 16.41 5.94
CA GLY A 109 3.97 17.63 5.17
C GLY A 109 4.42 17.40 3.72
N GLY A 110 5.02 16.24 3.41
CA GLY A 110 5.33 15.81 2.04
C GLY A 110 4.07 15.50 1.24
N THR A 111 3.11 14.79 1.82
CA THR A 111 1.80 14.49 1.21
C THR A 111 1.04 15.77 0.91
N PHE A 112 0.93 16.67 1.90
CA PHE A 112 0.26 17.95 1.71
C PHE A 112 0.88 18.77 0.56
N ARG A 113 2.22 18.91 0.54
CA ARG A 113 2.90 19.63 -0.54
C ARG A 113 2.72 18.98 -1.90
N LEU A 114 2.74 17.65 -1.96
CA LEU A 114 2.48 16.91 -3.19
C LEU A 114 1.07 17.22 -3.72
N PHE A 115 0.07 17.21 -2.85
CA PHE A 115 -1.32 17.47 -3.21
C PHE A 115 -1.50 18.94 -3.62
N ASP A 116 -1.26 19.86 -2.70
CA ASP A 116 -1.58 21.28 -2.86
C ASP A 116 -0.66 22.03 -3.84
N LYS A 117 0.65 21.74 -3.88
CA LYS A 117 1.61 22.50 -4.70
C LYS A 117 1.97 21.82 -6.02
N VAL A 118 1.89 20.49 -6.08
CA VAL A 118 2.34 19.76 -7.27
C VAL A 118 1.14 19.27 -8.08
N ARG A 119 0.27 18.46 -7.51
CA ARG A 119 -0.78 17.76 -8.27
C ARG A 119 -1.95 18.66 -8.69
N GLN A 120 -2.28 19.68 -7.90
CA GLN A 120 -3.19 20.73 -8.37
C GLN A 120 -2.69 21.37 -9.66
N ARG A 121 -1.41 21.70 -9.73
CA ARG A 121 -0.82 22.36 -10.90
C ARG A 121 -0.58 21.42 -12.07
N SER A 122 -0.01 20.22 -11.81
CA SER A 122 0.48 19.34 -12.87
C SER A 122 -0.59 18.46 -13.49
N ALA A 123 -1.63 18.10 -12.71
CA ALA A 123 -2.72 17.24 -13.14
C ALA A 123 -4.11 17.88 -13.00
N GLY A 124 -4.20 19.10 -12.48
CA GLY A 124 -5.47 19.79 -12.26
C GLY A 124 -6.34 19.15 -11.17
N HIS A 125 -5.78 18.26 -10.35
CA HIS A 125 -6.54 17.62 -9.28
C HIS A 125 -7.06 18.66 -8.29
N ARG A 126 -8.26 18.41 -7.76
CA ARG A 126 -8.90 19.25 -6.75
C ARG A 126 -8.89 18.52 -5.42
N PHE A 127 -8.50 19.19 -4.35
CA PHE A 127 -8.39 18.60 -3.02
C PHE A 127 -9.28 19.35 -2.03
N SER A 128 -10.10 18.61 -1.28
CA SER A 128 -10.82 19.08 -0.10
C SER A 128 -10.17 18.51 1.14
N PHE A 129 -9.54 19.37 1.95
CA PHE A 129 -8.91 18.98 3.22
C PHE A 129 -9.92 19.17 4.35
N VAL A 130 -10.24 18.08 5.06
CA VAL A 130 -11.30 18.08 6.09
C VAL A 130 -10.81 17.38 7.36
N ASP A 131 -11.42 17.74 8.47
CA ASP A 131 -11.19 17.03 9.73
C ASP A 131 -11.97 15.71 9.74
N LEU A 132 -11.28 14.62 9.43
CA LEU A 132 -11.88 13.29 9.38
C LEU A 132 -12.20 12.69 10.77
N THR A 133 -11.89 13.41 11.86
CA THR A 133 -12.34 13.02 13.21
C THR A 133 -13.78 13.48 13.47
N ALA A 134 -14.29 14.43 12.69
CA ALA A 134 -15.67 14.90 12.75
C ALA A 134 -16.59 14.02 11.88
N PRO A 135 -17.67 13.44 12.42
CA PRO A 135 -18.48 12.41 11.74
C PRO A 135 -19.08 12.89 10.40
N ASP A 136 -19.49 14.15 10.31
CA ASP A 136 -20.19 14.69 9.13
C ASP A 136 -19.24 15.37 8.13
N ALA A 137 -17.95 15.48 8.43
CA ALA A 137 -17.01 16.22 7.58
C ALA A 137 -16.77 15.51 6.23
N LEU A 138 -16.65 14.19 6.22
CA LEU A 138 -16.49 13.45 4.97
C LEU A 138 -17.75 13.48 4.11
N PRO A 139 -18.96 13.12 4.60
CA PRO A 139 -20.17 13.24 3.81
C PRO A 139 -20.40 14.62 3.19
N ALA A 140 -20.12 15.69 3.95
CA ALA A 140 -20.27 17.08 3.48
C ALA A 140 -19.24 17.46 2.39
N ALA A 141 -18.07 16.84 2.37
CA ALA A 141 -17.01 17.12 1.41
C ALA A 141 -17.09 16.28 0.13
N LEU A 142 -17.85 15.20 0.13
CA LEU A 142 -18.00 14.34 -1.05
C LEU A 142 -18.76 15.09 -2.16
N GLN A 143 -18.22 15.03 -3.38
CA GLN A 143 -18.80 15.58 -4.61
C GLN A 143 -19.11 14.44 -5.57
N GLU A 144 -19.96 14.66 -6.55
CA GLU A 144 -20.32 13.66 -7.57
C GLU A 144 -19.09 13.11 -8.32
N ASP A 145 -18.10 13.97 -8.51
CA ASP A 145 -16.84 13.64 -9.19
C ASP A 145 -15.68 13.34 -8.22
N THR A 146 -15.94 13.11 -6.92
CA THR A 146 -14.92 12.58 -6.01
C THR A 146 -14.50 11.19 -6.45
N ARG A 147 -13.18 10.96 -6.58
CA ARG A 147 -12.62 9.69 -7.05
C ARG A 147 -11.73 9.02 -6.01
N MET A 148 -11.32 9.76 -4.99
CA MET A 148 -10.46 9.22 -3.94
C MET A 148 -10.76 9.89 -2.59
N VAL A 149 -10.67 9.09 -1.53
CA VAL A 149 -10.56 9.58 -0.14
C VAL A 149 -9.20 9.16 0.37
N TRP A 150 -8.40 10.14 0.79
CA TRP A 150 -7.06 9.93 1.33
C TRP A 150 -7.05 10.07 2.83
N ILE A 151 -6.56 9.05 3.53
CA ILE A 151 -6.54 9.00 5.00
C ILE A 151 -5.15 8.62 5.47
N GLU A 152 -4.63 9.37 6.43
CA GLU A 152 -3.47 9.00 7.22
C GLU A 152 -3.94 8.78 8.66
N THR A 153 -3.76 7.58 9.21
CA THR A 153 -4.15 7.27 10.60
C THR A 153 -3.16 6.27 11.22
N PRO A 154 -2.49 6.59 12.33
CA PRO A 154 -2.45 7.93 12.94
C PRO A 154 -1.91 8.98 11.99
N SER A 155 -2.42 10.21 12.08
CA SER A 155 -1.98 11.34 11.25
C SER A 155 -0.60 11.87 11.67
N ASN A 156 0.01 12.76 10.87
CA ASN A 156 1.28 13.38 11.18
C ASN A 156 1.20 14.90 10.88
N PRO A 157 1.45 15.79 11.87
CA PRO A 157 2.17 15.52 13.14
C PRO A 157 1.27 15.28 14.37
N LEU A 158 -0.04 15.47 14.30
CA LEU A 158 -0.91 15.51 15.50
C LEU A 158 -1.25 14.12 16.05
N LEU A 159 -0.94 13.03 15.33
CA LEU A 159 -1.27 11.65 15.69
C LEU A 159 -2.77 11.41 15.90
N SER A 160 -3.61 12.16 15.20
CA SER A 160 -5.05 12.00 15.26
C SER A 160 -5.48 10.65 14.70
N LEU A 161 -6.45 10.02 15.34
CA LEU A 161 -7.00 8.75 14.91
C LEU A 161 -8.32 8.99 14.16
N THR A 162 -8.40 8.50 12.94
CA THR A 162 -9.63 8.51 12.15
C THR A 162 -10.34 7.16 12.31
N ASP A 163 -11.61 7.17 12.72
CA ASP A 163 -12.45 5.97 12.66
C ASP A 163 -12.78 5.68 11.19
N LEU A 164 -12.38 4.49 10.73
CA LEU A 164 -12.58 4.09 9.33
C LEU A 164 -14.01 3.58 9.06
N ALA A 165 -14.77 3.18 10.06
CA ALA A 165 -16.11 2.64 9.85
C ALA A 165 -17.08 3.66 9.22
N PRO A 166 -17.19 4.92 9.69
CA PRO A 166 -17.95 5.96 9.03
C PRO A 166 -17.45 6.28 7.62
N VAL A 167 -16.14 6.22 7.39
CA VAL A 167 -15.56 6.46 6.07
C VAL A 167 -16.01 5.41 5.07
N PHE A 168 -15.96 4.13 5.44
CA PHE A 168 -16.44 3.04 4.59
C PHE A 168 -17.94 3.15 4.32
N ALA A 169 -18.73 3.51 5.32
CA ALA A 169 -20.17 3.72 5.16
C ALA A 169 -20.48 4.86 4.17
N ALA A 170 -19.77 5.98 4.26
CA ALA A 170 -19.97 7.15 3.40
C ALA A 170 -19.54 6.91 1.95
N THR A 171 -18.49 6.10 1.74
CA THR A 171 -17.94 5.82 0.40
C THR A 171 -18.54 4.57 -0.25
N GLY A 172 -19.30 3.77 0.48
CA GLY A 172 -19.80 2.49 0.00
C GLY A 172 -18.72 1.42 -0.19
N VAL A 173 -17.50 1.70 0.30
CA VAL A 173 -16.42 0.70 0.35
C VAL A 173 -16.71 -0.28 1.49
N SER A 174 -16.65 -1.57 1.20
CA SER A 174 -16.87 -2.58 2.23
C SER A 174 -15.74 -2.56 3.25
N SER A 175 -16.12 -2.54 4.54
CA SER A 175 -15.21 -2.56 5.68
C SER A 175 -14.58 -3.93 5.97
N ALA A 176 -14.65 -4.88 5.04
CA ALA A 176 -14.03 -6.19 5.23
C ALA A 176 -12.51 -6.08 5.16
N TRP A 177 -11.91 -5.75 6.27
CA TRP A 177 -10.56 -6.10 6.63
C TRP A 177 -10.56 -7.51 7.23
N PRO A 178 -9.77 -8.45 6.82
CA PRO A 178 -9.19 -8.72 5.50
C PRO A 178 -9.83 -9.97 4.88
N THR A 179 -10.78 -9.89 4.03
CA THR A 179 -11.11 -11.01 3.11
C THR A 179 -12.28 -10.67 2.21
N THR A 180 -12.02 -10.53 0.96
CA THR A 180 -12.89 -10.53 -0.22
C THR A 180 -13.12 -9.19 -0.91
N PRO A 181 -12.84 -9.13 -2.22
CA PRO A 181 -13.27 -8.02 -3.05
C PRO A 181 -14.79 -8.10 -3.19
N LEU A 182 -15.51 -7.10 -2.66
CA LEU A 182 -16.94 -7.00 -2.88
C LEU A 182 -17.23 -6.14 -4.12
N PRO A 183 -18.16 -6.60 -4.98
CA PRO A 183 -18.63 -5.79 -6.07
C PRO A 183 -19.43 -4.60 -5.54
N ALA A 184 -19.08 -3.41 -5.99
CA ALA A 184 -19.81 -2.19 -5.68
C ALA A 184 -21.26 -2.32 -6.14
N ARG A 185 -22.22 -2.17 -5.22
CA ARG A 185 -23.63 -2.06 -5.56
C ARG A 185 -23.91 -0.65 -6.08
N GLY A 186 -24.18 -0.52 -7.38
CA GLY A 186 -25.11 0.48 -7.90
C GLY A 186 -24.66 1.92 -8.03
N SER A 187 -23.38 2.28 -7.89
CA SER A 187 -22.88 3.60 -8.31
C SER A 187 -21.84 3.46 -9.42
N SER A 188 -21.85 4.36 -10.39
CA SER A 188 -20.89 4.40 -11.50
C SER A 188 -19.44 4.73 -11.03
N ALA A 189 -19.22 5.05 -9.77
CA ALA A 189 -17.91 5.30 -9.17
C ALA A 189 -17.34 4.00 -8.59
N ARG A 190 -16.19 3.56 -9.13
CA ARG A 190 -15.43 2.45 -8.56
C ARG A 190 -14.49 3.01 -7.50
N TRP A 191 -14.74 2.69 -6.23
CA TRP A 191 -13.83 3.00 -5.14
C TRP A 191 -12.87 1.82 -4.95
N ASN A 192 -11.59 2.11 -4.96
CA ASN A 192 -10.54 1.12 -4.66
C ASN A 192 -9.86 1.50 -3.35
N TRP A 193 -9.69 0.51 -2.48
CA TRP A 193 -8.90 0.68 -1.27
C TRP A 193 -7.43 0.41 -1.57
N VAL A 194 -6.55 1.31 -1.16
CA VAL A 194 -5.10 1.15 -1.22
C VAL A 194 -4.56 1.40 0.19
N SER A 195 -3.94 0.39 0.79
CA SER A 195 -3.19 0.55 2.04
C SER A 195 -1.74 0.89 1.72
N ILE A 196 -1.25 1.99 2.27
CA ILE A 196 0.17 2.36 2.17
C ILE A 196 0.80 2.13 3.54
N SER A 197 1.55 1.05 3.66
CA SER A 197 2.32 0.73 4.85
C SER A 197 3.73 1.31 4.73
N SER A 198 4.13 2.18 5.66
CA SER A 198 5.49 2.67 5.76
C SER A 198 6.25 1.87 6.83
N CYS A 199 7.33 1.20 6.44
CA CYS A 199 8.29 0.65 7.39
C CYS A 199 9.29 1.75 7.74
N THR A 200 9.04 2.52 8.80
CA THR A 200 10.01 3.46 9.33
C THR A 200 10.98 2.71 10.24
N ARG A 201 12.27 2.79 9.91
CA ARG A 201 13.32 2.34 10.81
C ARG A 201 13.18 3.13 12.12
N PRO A 202 13.10 2.50 13.31
CA PRO A 202 13.13 3.23 14.56
C PRO A 202 14.44 4.06 14.63
N PRO A 203 14.40 5.27 15.18
CA PRO A 203 15.60 6.07 15.33
C PRO A 203 16.65 5.24 16.09
N SER A 204 17.86 5.15 15.52
CA SER A 204 18.96 4.51 16.19
C SER A 204 19.20 5.24 17.50
N THR A 205 18.95 4.57 18.63
CA THR A 205 19.37 5.06 19.93
C THR A 205 20.90 5.01 19.93
N SER A 206 21.52 6.14 19.59
CA SER A 206 22.95 6.32 19.87
C SER A 206 23.10 6.39 21.37
N THR A 207 23.46 5.29 22.00
CA THR A 207 24.00 5.32 23.35
C THR A 207 25.35 6.04 23.27
N ALA A 208 25.32 7.34 23.51
CA ALA A 208 26.53 8.07 23.86
C ALA A 208 27.01 7.53 25.19
N THR A 209 28.12 6.80 25.16
CA THR A 209 28.85 6.41 26.35
C THR A 209 29.47 7.70 26.94
N PRO A 210 29.22 8.07 28.21
CA PRO A 210 29.95 9.17 28.81
C PRO A 210 31.37 8.68 29.15
N THR A 211 32.36 9.37 28.65
CA THR A 211 33.75 9.33 29.15
C THR A 211 33.89 10.12 30.44
#